data_b61a793b9eb33df68f06b3d26e1bf0cb
#
_entry.id   b61a793b9eb33df68f06b3d26e1bf0cb
#
_cell.length_a   1.000
_cell.length_b   1.000
_cell.length_c   1.000
_cell.angle_alpha   90.00
_cell.angle_beta   90.00
_cell.angle_gamma   90.00
#
_symmetry.space_group_name_H-M   'P 1'
#
loop_
_entity.id
_entity.type
_entity.pdbx_description
1 polymer ?
#
loop_
_entity_poly.entity_id
_entity_poly.type
_entity_poly.pdbx_seq_one_letter_code
_entity_poly.pdbx_strand_id
1 'polypeptide(L)'
;AAATPLSRLPERPLTRSPASPTPRRRREGEKLGLIDGREVGFAKGFEVGQEIGFYSGCHAVWSRCVGEDPGCFSERARRGIAAFGDMLLSFPIDDPLNEEILETLNQVRGKFKTVVALLGMHHEYNDAVGNQPTVTF
;
A
#
# COMPACT_ATOMS: atom_id res chain seq x y z
N ALA A 1 -14.70 65.58 34.12
CA ALA A 1 -15.08 64.19 34.15
C ALA A 1 -13.89 63.33 33.71
N ALA A 2 -13.23 62.70 34.67
CA ALA A 2 -12.13 61.80 34.40
C ALA A 2 -12.64 60.63 33.58
N ALA A 3 -12.18 60.48 32.38
CA ALA A 3 -12.38 59.28 31.60
C ALA A 3 -11.77 58.09 32.36
N THR A 4 -12.58 57.18 32.81
CA THR A 4 -12.10 55.96 33.36
C THR A 4 -11.19 55.28 32.34
N PRO A 5 -9.91 55.07 32.66
CA PRO A 5 -9.08 54.29 31.72
C PRO A 5 -9.78 52.98 31.50
N LEU A 6 -10.03 52.65 30.27
CA LEU A 6 -10.49 51.31 29.91
C LEU A 6 -9.61 50.33 30.66
N SER A 7 -10.20 49.69 31.66
CA SER A 7 -9.52 48.65 32.39
C SER A 7 -8.96 47.67 31.38
N ARG A 8 -7.65 47.57 31.35
CA ARG A 8 -6.99 46.52 30.56
C ARG A 8 -7.67 45.21 30.89
N LEU A 9 -8.40 44.68 29.93
CA LEU A 9 -8.83 43.32 30.00
C LEU A 9 -7.60 42.47 30.29
N PRO A 10 -7.63 41.62 31.28
CA PRO A 10 -6.50 40.74 31.52
C PRO A 10 -6.19 40.03 30.19
N GLU A 11 -5.03 40.32 29.66
CA GLU A 11 -4.56 39.64 28.48
C GLU A 11 -4.65 38.13 28.76
N ARG A 12 -5.54 37.45 28.10
CA ARG A 12 -5.53 36.00 28.09
C ARG A 12 -4.10 35.60 27.76
N PRO A 13 -3.41 34.82 28.61
CA PRO A 13 -2.13 34.30 28.20
C PRO A 13 -2.34 33.58 26.88
N LEU A 14 -1.79 34.16 25.81
CA LEU A 14 -1.73 33.57 24.49
C LEU A 14 -1.24 32.15 24.66
N THR A 15 -2.15 31.20 24.39
CA THR A 15 -1.87 29.79 24.21
C THR A 15 -0.56 29.33 24.83
N ARG A 16 -0.63 28.87 26.04
CA ARG A 16 0.45 28.14 26.66
C ARG A 16 0.88 27.06 25.67
N SER A 17 2.05 27.19 25.09
CA SER A 17 2.68 26.10 24.38
C SER A 17 2.55 24.86 25.25
N PRO A 18 2.03 23.72 24.73
CA PRO A 18 1.94 22.53 25.53
C PRO A 18 3.31 22.29 26.17
N ALA A 19 3.34 22.22 27.50
CA ALA A 19 4.58 22.00 28.22
C ALA A 19 5.27 20.77 27.64
N SER A 20 6.58 20.89 27.36
CA SER A 20 7.40 19.78 26.90
C SER A 20 7.10 18.54 27.75
N PRO A 21 6.79 17.39 27.16
CA PRO A 21 6.47 16.21 27.93
C PRO A 21 7.63 15.83 28.87
N THR A 22 7.29 15.39 30.08
CA THR A 22 8.29 14.87 31.02
C THR A 22 9.06 13.71 30.37
N PRO A 23 10.33 13.45 30.76
CA PRO A 23 11.11 12.33 30.20
C PRO A 23 10.38 10.98 30.30
N ARG A 24 9.60 10.76 31.34
CA ARG A 24 8.78 9.55 31.52
C ARG A 24 7.67 9.47 30.49
N ARG A 25 6.90 10.54 30.29
CA ARG A 25 5.83 10.61 29.29
C ARG A 25 6.38 10.45 27.87
N ARG A 26 7.56 11.01 27.64
CA ARG A 26 8.26 10.87 26.35
C ARG A 26 8.59 9.42 26.05
N ARG A 27 9.16 8.68 27.02
CA ARG A 27 9.48 7.26 26.87
C ARG A 27 8.24 6.40 26.70
N GLU A 28 7.17 6.69 27.43
CA GLU A 28 5.89 6.00 27.29
C GLU A 28 5.28 6.25 25.90
N GLY A 29 5.30 7.49 25.42
CA GLY A 29 4.86 7.84 24.07
C GLY A 29 5.69 7.19 22.97
N GLU A 30 7.01 7.14 23.14
CA GLU A 30 7.91 6.44 22.20
C GLU A 30 7.61 4.94 22.14
N LYS A 31 7.38 4.30 23.28
CA LYS A 31 7.03 2.87 23.32
C LYS A 31 5.70 2.57 22.65
N LEU A 32 4.66 3.37 22.95
CA LEU A 32 3.34 3.22 22.34
C LEU A 32 3.41 3.48 20.83
N GLY A 33 4.13 4.52 20.42
CA GLY A 33 4.34 4.82 19.01
C GLY A 33 5.06 3.71 18.25
N LEU A 34 6.04 3.05 18.88
CA LEU A 34 6.74 1.89 18.30
C LEU A 34 5.81 0.68 18.16
N ILE A 35 4.97 0.42 19.16
CA ILE A 35 4.00 -0.70 19.12
C ILE A 35 2.97 -0.44 18.03
N ASP A 36 2.36 0.72 18.02
CA ASP A 36 1.34 1.09 17.03
C ASP A 36 1.91 1.09 15.61
N GLY A 37 3.09 1.68 15.42
CA GLY A 37 3.78 1.68 14.14
C GLY A 37 4.14 0.28 13.65
N ARG A 38 4.54 -0.60 14.56
CA ARG A 38 4.84 -1.99 14.24
C ARG A 38 3.59 -2.77 13.82
N GLU A 39 2.48 -2.61 14.52
CA GLU A 39 1.21 -3.25 14.20
C GLU A 39 0.69 -2.78 12.83
N VAL A 40 0.69 -1.48 12.58
CA VAL A 40 0.29 -0.91 11.28
C VAL A 40 1.23 -1.39 10.17
N GLY A 41 2.54 -1.36 10.39
CA GLY A 41 3.53 -1.83 9.44
C GLY A 41 3.37 -3.32 9.13
N PHE A 42 3.09 -4.14 10.13
CA PHE A 42 2.85 -5.57 9.96
C PHE A 42 1.57 -5.84 9.15
N ALA A 43 0.47 -5.15 9.46
CA ALA A 43 -0.78 -5.27 8.73
C ALA A 43 -0.62 -4.86 7.26
N LYS A 44 0.02 -3.73 6.99
CA LYS A 44 0.30 -3.24 5.63
C LYS A 44 1.22 -4.19 4.86
N GLY A 45 2.28 -4.68 5.50
CA GLY A 45 3.20 -5.63 4.90
C GLY A 45 2.52 -6.95 4.55
N PHE A 46 1.62 -7.43 5.40
CA PHE A 46 0.83 -8.63 5.15
C PHE A 46 -0.10 -8.46 3.95
N GLU A 47 -0.81 -7.33 3.85
CA GLU A 47 -1.69 -7.01 2.74
C GLU A 47 -0.93 -6.97 1.39
N VAL A 48 0.20 -6.26 1.36
CA VAL A 48 1.06 -6.20 0.16
C VAL A 48 1.60 -7.57 -0.19
N GLY A 49 2.06 -8.32 0.80
CA GLY A 49 2.58 -9.68 0.61
C GLY A 49 1.53 -10.63 0.05
N GLN A 50 0.29 -10.57 0.52
CA GLN A 50 -0.82 -11.36 -0.02
C GLN A 50 -1.11 -11.00 -1.48
N GLU A 51 -1.17 -9.72 -1.79
CA GLU A 51 -1.45 -9.25 -3.15
C GLU A 51 -0.36 -9.66 -4.12
N ILE A 52 0.90 -9.43 -3.79
CA ILE A 52 2.05 -9.83 -4.63
C ILE A 52 2.14 -11.36 -4.73
N GLY A 53 1.86 -12.08 -3.66
CA GLY A 53 1.79 -13.54 -3.67
C GLY A 53 0.71 -14.07 -4.62
N PHE A 54 -0.45 -13.45 -4.64
CA PHE A 54 -1.53 -13.77 -5.57
C PHE A 54 -1.10 -13.55 -7.03
N TYR A 55 -0.51 -12.40 -7.33
CA TYR A 55 -0.01 -12.11 -8.68
C TYR A 55 1.10 -13.07 -9.10
N SER A 56 2.00 -13.39 -8.20
CA SER A 56 3.06 -14.36 -8.45
C SER A 56 2.51 -15.76 -8.75
N GLY A 57 1.48 -16.17 -8.03
CA GLY A 57 0.77 -17.43 -8.28
C GLY A 57 0.10 -17.45 -9.66
N CYS A 58 -0.60 -16.38 -10.04
CA CYS A 58 -1.20 -16.25 -11.36
C CYS A 58 -0.12 -16.31 -12.47
N HIS A 59 0.98 -15.59 -12.29
CA HIS A 59 2.09 -15.60 -13.25
C HIS A 59 2.69 -17.01 -13.39
N ALA A 60 2.88 -17.73 -12.29
CA ALA A 60 3.41 -19.08 -12.30
C ALA A 60 2.49 -20.04 -13.10
N VAL A 61 1.19 -19.95 -12.88
CA VAL A 61 0.19 -20.76 -13.61
C VAL A 61 0.20 -20.42 -15.10
N TRP A 62 0.16 -19.15 -15.45
CA TRP A 62 0.17 -18.71 -16.85
C TRP A 62 1.46 -19.10 -17.57
N SER A 63 2.60 -18.94 -16.90
CA SER A 63 3.91 -19.36 -17.44
C SER A 63 3.96 -20.84 -17.69
N ARG A 64 3.40 -21.64 -16.81
CA ARG A 64 3.30 -23.10 -16.98
C ARG A 64 2.41 -23.46 -18.17
N CYS A 65 1.26 -22.81 -18.32
CA CYS A 65 0.39 -23.01 -19.49
C CYS A 65 1.09 -22.69 -20.81
N VAL A 66 1.86 -21.59 -20.84
CA VAL A 66 2.66 -21.22 -22.01
C VAL A 66 3.74 -22.26 -22.31
N GLY A 67 4.38 -22.80 -21.27
CA GLY A 67 5.41 -23.84 -21.41
C GLY A 67 4.86 -25.16 -21.95
N GLU A 68 3.67 -25.56 -21.53
CA GLU A 68 3.01 -26.80 -21.97
C GLU A 68 2.39 -26.67 -23.37
N ASP A 69 1.75 -25.54 -23.66
CA ASP A 69 1.15 -25.24 -24.96
C ASP A 69 1.35 -23.75 -25.33
N PRO A 70 2.43 -23.43 -26.03
CA PRO A 70 2.69 -22.04 -26.44
C PRO A 70 1.56 -21.42 -27.31
N GLY A 71 0.75 -22.23 -27.93
CA GLY A 71 -0.38 -21.80 -28.75
C GLY A 71 -1.65 -21.46 -27.96
N CYS A 72 -1.70 -21.74 -26.64
CA CYS A 72 -2.89 -21.50 -25.83
C CYS A 72 -3.21 -20.01 -25.66
N PHE A 73 -2.21 -19.15 -25.75
CA PHE A 73 -2.34 -17.71 -25.67
C PHE A 73 -1.79 -17.03 -26.94
N SER A 74 -2.35 -15.85 -27.25
CA SER A 74 -1.81 -15.02 -28.31
C SER A 74 -0.38 -14.56 -28.00
N GLU A 75 0.39 -14.21 -29.02
CA GLU A 75 1.74 -13.68 -28.83
C GLU A 75 1.74 -12.43 -27.97
N ARG A 76 0.75 -11.56 -28.13
CA ARG A 76 0.58 -10.36 -27.31
C ARG A 76 0.33 -10.70 -25.83
N ALA A 77 -0.50 -11.71 -25.56
CA ALA A 77 -0.74 -12.19 -24.21
C ALA A 77 0.52 -12.78 -23.58
N ARG A 78 1.28 -13.56 -24.32
CA ARG A 78 2.57 -14.13 -23.86
C ARG A 78 3.59 -13.05 -23.51
N ARG A 79 3.70 -12.01 -24.32
CA ARG A 79 4.56 -10.85 -24.02
C ARG A 79 4.10 -10.12 -22.76
N GLY A 80 2.79 -9.96 -22.58
CA GLY A 80 2.20 -9.37 -21.39
C GLY A 80 2.53 -10.16 -20.12
N ILE A 81 2.42 -11.48 -20.18
CA ILE A 81 2.78 -12.38 -19.07
C ILE A 81 4.27 -12.26 -18.72
N ALA A 82 5.15 -12.25 -19.71
CA ALA A 82 6.59 -12.09 -19.48
C ALA A 82 6.93 -10.75 -18.84
N ALA A 83 6.37 -9.65 -19.34
CA ALA A 83 6.56 -8.31 -18.78
C ALA A 83 6.02 -8.21 -17.35
N PHE A 84 4.89 -8.83 -17.07
CA PHE A 84 4.31 -8.90 -15.73
C PHE A 84 5.24 -9.66 -14.76
N GLY A 85 5.82 -10.76 -15.19
CA GLY A 85 6.81 -11.50 -14.40
C GLY A 85 8.04 -10.67 -14.06
N ASP A 86 8.56 -9.90 -15.01
CA ASP A 86 9.69 -9.01 -14.79
C ASP A 86 9.35 -7.91 -13.77
N MET A 87 8.14 -7.37 -13.82
CA MET A 87 7.67 -6.40 -12.81
C MET A 87 7.58 -7.00 -11.42
N LEU A 88 7.12 -8.24 -11.30
CA LEU A 88 7.05 -8.94 -10.01
C LEU A 88 8.43 -9.21 -9.43
N LEU A 89 9.39 -9.58 -10.27
CA LEU A 89 10.78 -9.82 -9.83
C LEU A 89 11.47 -8.53 -9.36
N SER A 90 11.14 -7.40 -9.97
CA SER A 90 11.69 -6.10 -9.58
C SER A 90 10.95 -5.45 -8.42
N PHE A 91 9.86 -6.01 -7.95
CA PHE A 91 9.10 -5.45 -6.83
C PHE A 91 9.91 -5.51 -5.53
N PRO A 92 10.07 -4.36 -4.83
CA PRO A 92 10.93 -4.28 -3.63
C PRO A 92 10.22 -4.84 -2.39
N ILE A 93 9.91 -6.13 -2.37
CA ILE A 93 9.21 -6.78 -1.26
C ILE A 93 10.05 -6.83 0.02
N ASP A 94 11.37 -6.85 -0.12
CA ASP A 94 12.32 -6.91 0.99
C ASP A 94 12.69 -5.52 1.54
N ASP A 95 12.22 -4.45 0.91
CA ASP A 95 12.47 -3.07 1.32
C ASP A 95 11.17 -2.35 1.66
N PRO A 96 10.63 -2.51 2.89
CA PRO A 96 9.37 -1.91 3.29
C PRO A 96 9.42 -0.38 3.43
N LEU A 97 10.62 0.20 3.46
CA LEU A 97 10.83 1.64 3.56
C LEU A 97 11.02 2.32 2.20
N ASN A 98 10.91 1.56 1.10
CA ASN A 98 11.00 2.13 -0.24
C ASN A 98 9.82 3.06 -0.48
N GLU A 99 10.13 4.34 -0.74
CA GLU A 99 9.12 5.38 -0.97
C GLU A 99 8.28 5.13 -2.22
N GLU A 100 8.81 4.39 -3.18
CA GLU A 100 8.15 4.08 -4.45
C GLU A 100 7.31 2.80 -4.41
N ILE A 101 7.22 2.12 -3.26
CA ILE A 101 6.55 0.82 -3.16
C ILE A 101 5.07 0.90 -3.56
N LEU A 102 4.37 1.97 -3.19
CA LEU A 102 2.95 2.15 -3.53
C LEU A 102 2.75 2.43 -5.02
N GLU A 103 3.63 3.23 -5.61
CA GLU A 103 3.59 3.50 -7.04
C GLU A 103 3.89 2.24 -7.84
N THR A 104 4.92 1.50 -7.45
CA THR A 104 5.28 0.22 -8.06
C THR A 104 4.14 -0.79 -7.95
N LEU A 105 3.47 -0.85 -6.79
CA LEU A 105 2.30 -1.70 -6.59
C LEU A 105 1.15 -1.33 -7.53
N ASN A 106 0.89 -0.04 -7.71
CA ASN A 106 -0.13 0.43 -8.64
C ASN A 106 0.20 0.08 -10.09
N GLN A 107 1.47 0.14 -10.47
CA GLN A 107 1.94 -0.30 -11.80
C GLN A 107 1.73 -1.81 -11.99
N VAL A 108 2.04 -2.60 -10.99
CA VAL A 108 1.80 -4.06 -11.01
C VAL A 108 0.31 -4.36 -11.15
N ARG A 109 -0.53 -3.69 -10.40
CA ARG A 109 -2.01 -3.81 -10.49
C ARG A 109 -2.53 -3.49 -11.89
N GLY A 110 -2.05 -2.39 -12.48
CA GLY A 110 -2.40 -1.99 -13.83
C GLY A 110 -1.98 -3.02 -14.87
N LYS A 111 -0.77 -3.54 -14.76
CA LYS A 111 -0.25 -4.59 -15.65
C LYS A 111 -1.04 -5.89 -15.52
N PHE A 112 -1.38 -6.29 -14.31
CA PHE A 112 -2.22 -7.46 -14.05
C PHE A 112 -3.57 -7.36 -14.76
N LYS A 113 -4.26 -6.23 -14.62
CA LYS A 113 -5.54 -5.97 -15.32
C LYS A 113 -5.40 -6.05 -16.84
N THR A 114 -4.31 -5.52 -17.38
CA THR A 114 -4.02 -5.58 -18.81
C THR A 114 -3.83 -7.03 -19.26
N VAL A 115 -3.06 -7.83 -18.52
CA VAL A 115 -2.83 -9.24 -18.85
C VAL A 115 -4.13 -10.04 -18.76
N VAL A 116 -4.92 -9.85 -17.71
CA VAL A 116 -6.23 -10.51 -17.57
C VAL A 116 -7.16 -10.19 -18.73
N ALA A 117 -7.19 -8.94 -19.18
CA ALA A 117 -7.96 -8.54 -20.36
C ALA A 117 -7.46 -9.22 -21.64
N LEU A 118 -6.15 -9.33 -21.83
CA LEU A 118 -5.53 -10.03 -22.97
C LEU A 118 -5.84 -11.53 -22.97
N LEU A 119 -5.98 -12.13 -21.80
CA LEU A 119 -6.35 -13.53 -21.64
C LEU A 119 -7.86 -13.78 -21.78
N GLY A 120 -8.67 -12.73 -21.83
CA GLY A 120 -10.13 -12.85 -21.88
C GLY A 120 -10.78 -13.31 -20.56
N MET A 121 -10.06 -13.26 -19.46
CA MET A 121 -10.51 -13.71 -18.12
C MET A 121 -11.11 -12.59 -17.26
N HIS A 122 -11.51 -11.49 -17.88
CA HIS A 122 -11.95 -10.29 -17.16
C HIS A 122 -13.18 -10.54 -16.26
N HIS A 123 -14.11 -11.37 -16.68
CA HIS A 123 -15.31 -11.70 -15.88
C HIS A 123 -14.95 -12.53 -14.65
N GLU A 124 -14.14 -13.57 -14.82
CA GLU A 124 -13.71 -14.44 -13.72
C GLU A 124 -12.90 -13.68 -12.67
N TYR A 125 -12.08 -12.73 -13.10
CA TYR A 125 -11.34 -11.88 -12.18
C TYR A 125 -12.25 -10.98 -11.36
N ASN A 126 -13.21 -10.32 -11.98
CA ASN A 126 -14.15 -9.45 -11.28
C ASN A 126 -15.00 -10.21 -10.26
N ASP A 127 -15.42 -11.42 -10.58
CA ASP A 127 -16.16 -12.28 -9.66
C ASP A 127 -15.30 -12.73 -8.47
N ALA A 128 -14.03 -13.04 -8.71
CA ALA A 128 -13.09 -13.42 -7.67
C ALA A 128 -12.73 -12.24 -6.74
N VAL A 129 -12.53 -11.05 -7.30
CA VAL A 129 -12.18 -9.83 -6.55
C VAL A 129 -13.38 -9.25 -5.80
N GLY A 130 -14.59 -9.41 -6.34
CA GLY A 130 -15.82 -8.97 -5.67
C GLY A 130 -16.07 -9.61 -4.31
N ASN A 131 -15.45 -10.74 -4.04
CA ASN A 131 -15.53 -11.48 -2.78
C ASN A 131 -14.34 -11.28 -1.83
N GLN A 132 -13.36 -10.47 -2.22
CA GLN A 132 -12.21 -10.18 -1.36
C GLN A 132 -12.32 -8.80 -0.72
N PRO A 133 -11.94 -8.66 0.57
CA PRO A 133 -11.85 -7.34 1.18
C PRO A 133 -10.88 -6.49 0.38
N THR A 134 -11.39 -5.41 -0.18
CA THR A 134 -10.58 -4.43 -0.89
C THR A 134 -9.52 -3.87 0.04
N VAL A 135 -8.27 -4.12 -0.31
CA VAL A 135 -7.14 -3.49 0.35
C VAL A 135 -7.19 -1.99 0.00
N THR A 136 -7.69 -1.19 0.90
CA THR A 136 -7.65 0.27 0.83
C THR A 136 -6.42 0.75 1.59
N PHE A 137 -5.48 1.27 0.86
CA PHE A 137 -4.36 2.00 1.45
C PHE A 137 -4.76 3.43 1.76
#